data_4fced8fddac3a755949e451aa051b9a9
#
_entry.id   4fced8fddac3a755949e451aa051b9a9
#
_cell.length_a   1.000
_cell.length_b   1.000
_cell.length_c   1.000
_cell.angle_alpha   90.00
_cell.angle_beta   90.00
_cell.angle_gamma   90.00
#
_symmetry.space_group_name_H-M   'P 1'
#
loop_
_entity.id
_entity.type
_entity.pdbx_description
1 polymer ?
#
loop_
_entity_poly.entity_id
_entity_poly.type
_entity_poly.pdbx_seq_one_letter_code
_entity_poly.pdbx_strand_id
1 'polypeptide(L)'
;MPTPIIAIHGGAGTITRAAMDADQEAAYRQALDGILLAGQRILADGGSALDAVTEAVRLLEECPLFNAGRGSVLTRAGTYELDASIMDGTTLAAGAVTCVKRLRNPVLAARAVMEHSEHVLFTSEGAEAFAEAQGLECVGPDHYYTAARYAQWQRARQNAGMALLDHDAATLLAKDAEPIDPDSKFGTVGAVACDAQGRLAAATSTGGLTNKQVGRVGDTPLIGAGCYADRTAAVSCTGTGEMFIRAVAAYDVAAQMAYAGKPLAEACDDVVMRKLVAIEGRGGLVAVDAHGNVALPFNTEGMYRGFARGAEAPVVSIYR
;
A
#
# COMPACT_ATOMS: atom_id res chain seq x y z
N MET A 1 -25.51 2.01 -13.89
CA MET A 1 -24.18 2.51 -13.50
C MET A 1 -23.79 1.79 -12.23
N PRO A 2 -22.53 1.43 -12.02
CA PRO A 2 -22.11 0.82 -10.78
C PRO A 2 -22.28 1.81 -9.61
N THR A 3 -22.49 1.27 -8.41
CA THR A 3 -22.42 2.09 -7.20
C THR A 3 -20.94 2.40 -6.94
N PRO A 4 -20.55 3.69 -6.81
CA PRO A 4 -19.17 4.04 -6.54
C PRO A 4 -18.63 3.36 -5.28
N ILE A 5 -17.37 2.95 -5.31
CA ILE A 5 -16.73 2.28 -4.18
C ILE A 5 -15.25 2.68 -4.09
N ILE A 6 -14.78 2.82 -2.87
CA ILE A 6 -13.36 2.93 -2.55
C ILE A 6 -13.00 1.87 -1.52
N ALA A 7 -11.84 1.22 -1.68
CA ALA A 7 -11.27 0.35 -0.66
C ALA A 7 -9.82 0.76 -0.39
N ILE A 8 -9.39 0.65 0.87
CA ILE A 8 -8.05 1.01 1.32
C ILE A 8 -7.42 -0.09 2.15
N HIS A 9 -6.08 -0.11 2.19
CA HIS A 9 -5.32 -0.84 3.19
C HIS A 9 -4.24 0.04 3.83
N GLY A 10 -3.94 -0.25 5.10
CA GLY A 10 -2.89 0.37 5.88
C GLY A 10 -1.76 -0.60 6.23
N GLY A 11 -1.64 -1.71 5.48
CA GLY A 11 -0.63 -2.74 5.68
C GLY A 11 -1.18 -4.05 6.23
N ALA A 12 -0.47 -5.14 5.91
CA ALA A 12 -0.71 -6.48 6.43
C ALA A 12 0.45 -6.93 7.32
N GLY A 13 0.31 -8.00 8.08
CA GLY A 13 1.41 -8.56 8.88
C GLY A 13 0.95 -9.24 10.17
N THR A 14 1.86 -9.35 11.14
CA THR A 14 1.60 -9.92 12.46
C THR A 14 0.79 -8.94 13.33
N ILE A 15 -0.46 -8.74 12.95
CA ILE A 15 -1.39 -7.82 13.61
C ILE A 15 -2.39 -8.68 14.37
N THR A 16 -2.14 -8.89 15.67
CA THR A 16 -2.98 -9.71 16.52
C THR A 16 -3.72 -8.87 17.57
N ARG A 17 -4.90 -9.35 18.03
CA ARG A 17 -5.63 -8.68 19.11
C ARG A 17 -4.83 -8.59 20.41
N ALA A 18 -3.99 -9.59 20.69
CA ALA A 18 -3.17 -9.62 21.90
C ALA A 18 -2.03 -8.60 21.90
N ALA A 19 -1.62 -8.13 20.74
CA ALA A 19 -0.52 -7.17 20.56
C ALA A 19 -0.97 -5.71 20.47
N MET A 20 -2.27 -5.44 20.62
CA MET A 20 -2.83 -4.10 20.46
C MET A 20 -3.79 -3.80 21.61
N ASP A 21 -3.60 -2.69 22.30
CA ASP A 21 -4.56 -2.22 23.30
C ASP A 21 -5.79 -1.57 22.64
N ALA A 22 -6.83 -1.31 23.44
CA ALA A 22 -8.11 -0.79 22.95
C ALA A 22 -7.98 0.62 22.35
N ASP A 23 -7.11 1.46 22.91
CA ASP A 23 -6.91 2.83 22.43
C ASP A 23 -6.17 2.85 21.10
N GLN A 24 -5.18 1.99 20.95
CA GLN A 24 -4.47 1.78 19.67
C GLN A 24 -5.43 1.26 18.59
N GLU A 25 -6.25 0.24 18.91
CA GLU A 25 -7.23 -0.28 17.95
C GLU A 25 -8.22 0.81 17.52
N ALA A 26 -8.73 1.58 18.48
CA ALA A 26 -9.65 2.68 18.21
C ALA A 26 -9.00 3.74 17.29
N ALA A 27 -7.74 4.11 17.55
CA ALA A 27 -7.01 5.06 16.72
C ALA A 27 -6.84 4.58 15.26
N TYR A 28 -6.47 3.31 15.05
CA TYR A 28 -6.38 2.75 13.70
C TYR A 28 -7.74 2.72 13.00
N ARG A 29 -8.81 2.29 13.68
CA ARG A 29 -10.15 2.27 13.11
C ARG A 29 -10.65 3.66 12.74
N GLN A 30 -10.44 4.64 13.61
CA GLN A 30 -10.83 6.03 13.35
C GLN A 30 -10.06 6.62 12.17
N ALA A 31 -8.76 6.35 12.06
CA ALA A 31 -7.96 6.81 10.92
C ALA A 31 -8.45 6.22 9.59
N LEU A 32 -8.67 4.90 9.54
CA LEU A 32 -9.18 4.23 8.33
C LEU A 32 -10.58 4.74 7.96
N ASP A 33 -11.47 4.91 8.94
CA ASP A 33 -12.84 5.42 8.73
C ASP A 33 -12.82 6.83 8.13
N GLY A 34 -12.04 7.76 8.72
CA GLY A 34 -11.90 9.12 8.23
C GLY A 34 -11.32 9.21 6.81
N ILE A 35 -10.36 8.36 6.49
CA ILE A 35 -9.74 8.30 5.15
C ILE A 35 -10.73 7.74 4.12
N LEU A 36 -11.49 6.69 4.47
CA LEU A 36 -12.54 6.15 3.60
C LEU A 36 -13.64 7.19 3.33
N LEU A 37 -14.08 7.92 4.36
CA LEU A 37 -15.07 8.98 4.23
C LEU A 37 -14.60 10.11 3.29
N ALA A 38 -13.31 10.46 3.31
CA ALA A 38 -12.76 11.47 2.42
C ALA A 38 -12.82 11.02 0.95
N GLY A 39 -12.38 9.79 0.65
CA GLY A 39 -12.45 9.24 -0.71
C GLY A 39 -13.89 9.00 -1.17
N GLN A 40 -14.77 8.52 -0.29
CA GLN A 40 -16.20 8.33 -0.56
C GLN A 40 -16.89 9.66 -0.93
N ARG A 41 -16.56 10.75 -0.23
CA ARG A 41 -17.10 12.08 -0.53
C ARG A 41 -16.72 12.55 -1.93
N ILE A 42 -15.46 12.37 -2.33
CA ILE A 42 -15.01 12.70 -3.70
C ILE A 42 -15.85 11.97 -4.74
N LEU A 43 -16.07 10.66 -4.55
CA LEU A 43 -16.89 9.86 -5.45
C LEU A 43 -18.37 10.27 -5.45
N ALA A 44 -18.92 10.62 -4.28
CA ALA A 44 -20.31 11.07 -4.13
C ALA A 44 -20.56 12.42 -4.81
N ASP A 45 -19.56 13.31 -4.79
CA ASP A 45 -19.58 14.62 -5.46
C ASP A 45 -19.34 14.51 -6.98
N GLY A 46 -19.23 13.30 -7.53
CA GLY A 46 -19.01 13.03 -8.95
C GLY A 46 -17.55 13.09 -9.40
N GLY A 47 -16.61 13.14 -8.45
CA GLY A 47 -15.17 13.07 -8.71
C GLY A 47 -14.73 11.72 -9.28
N SER A 48 -13.53 11.66 -9.82
CA SER A 48 -12.98 10.46 -10.46
C SER A 48 -12.44 9.45 -9.44
N ALA A 49 -12.39 8.17 -9.84
CA ALA A 49 -11.69 7.13 -9.08
C ALA A 49 -10.23 7.52 -8.81
N LEU A 50 -9.57 8.15 -9.79
CA LEU A 50 -8.20 8.63 -9.67
C LEU A 50 -8.02 9.68 -8.55
N ASP A 51 -8.96 10.65 -8.45
CA ASP A 51 -8.92 11.66 -7.39
C ASP A 51 -9.17 11.03 -6.02
N ALA A 52 -10.11 10.08 -5.94
CA ALA A 52 -10.43 9.39 -4.70
C ALA A 52 -9.24 8.57 -4.15
N VAL A 53 -8.55 7.79 -5.00
CA VAL A 53 -7.37 7.03 -4.56
C VAL A 53 -6.19 7.92 -4.23
N THR A 54 -5.99 9.02 -4.97
CA THR A 54 -4.94 10.01 -4.69
C THR A 54 -5.12 10.60 -3.31
N GLU A 55 -6.32 11.10 -2.99
CA GLU A 55 -6.60 11.72 -1.70
C GLU A 55 -6.52 10.70 -0.55
N ALA A 56 -7.05 9.50 -0.75
CA ALA A 56 -6.98 8.46 0.28
C ALA A 56 -5.52 8.08 0.61
N VAL A 57 -4.66 7.88 -0.40
CA VAL A 57 -3.24 7.55 -0.16
C VAL A 57 -2.49 8.75 0.41
N ARG A 58 -2.77 9.99 -0.04
CA ARG A 58 -2.20 11.20 0.56
C ARG A 58 -2.52 11.31 2.06
N LEU A 59 -3.76 11.01 2.46
CA LEU A 59 -4.16 11.02 3.87
C LEU A 59 -3.49 9.87 4.66
N LEU A 60 -3.28 8.71 4.04
CA LEU A 60 -2.52 7.60 4.64
C LEU A 60 -1.05 8.00 4.85
N GLU A 61 -0.43 8.74 3.91
CA GLU A 61 0.93 9.29 4.03
C GLU A 61 1.06 10.37 5.13
N GLU A 62 0.01 11.12 5.41
CA GLU A 62 0.00 12.09 6.52
C GLU A 62 -0.26 11.45 7.89
N CYS A 63 -0.76 10.23 7.92
CA CYS A 63 -1.12 9.55 9.17
C CYS A 63 0.09 8.80 9.77
N PRO A 64 0.59 9.18 10.97
CA PRO A 64 1.79 8.59 11.57
C PRO A 64 1.64 7.12 12.00
N LEU A 65 0.43 6.57 11.93
CA LEU A 65 0.14 5.16 12.28
C LEU A 65 0.63 4.19 11.22
N PHE A 66 0.74 4.62 9.94
CA PHE A 66 1.06 3.76 8.82
C PHE A 66 2.50 3.96 8.33
N ASN A 67 3.02 3.01 7.56
CA ASN A 67 4.37 3.07 7.01
C ASN A 67 4.35 3.65 5.59
N ALA A 68 4.01 4.91 5.48
CA ALA A 68 4.09 5.70 4.25
C ALA A 68 4.17 7.18 4.65
N GLY A 69 4.92 8.01 3.92
CA GLY A 69 5.09 9.41 4.27
C GLY A 69 5.49 9.58 5.74
N ARG A 70 4.68 10.29 6.52
CA ARG A 70 4.85 10.43 7.97
C ARG A 70 4.63 9.07 8.66
N GLY A 71 5.61 8.59 9.40
CA GLY A 71 5.58 7.26 10.05
C GLY A 71 6.24 6.17 9.21
N SER A 72 6.95 6.54 8.14
CA SER A 72 7.78 5.62 7.37
C SER A 72 8.90 5.02 8.20
N VAL A 73 9.26 3.80 7.87
CA VAL A 73 10.38 3.07 8.48
C VAL A 73 11.74 3.58 7.96
N LEU A 74 12.81 3.31 8.73
CA LEU A 74 14.16 3.72 8.39
C LEU A 74 14.92 2.59 7.68
N THR A 75 15.83 3.00 6.80
CA THR A 75 16.83 2.15 6.16
C THR A 75 17.91 1.72 7.18
N ARG A 76 18.78 0.80 6.79
CA ARG A 76 19.93 0.38 7.60
C ARG A 76 20.87 1.55 7.94
N ALA A 77 20.96 2.55 7.09
CA ALA A 77 21.73 3.77 7.31
C ALA A 77 21.04 4.80 8.22
N GLY A 78 19.81 4.54 8.68
CA GLY A 78 19.03 5.49 9.49
C GLY A 78 18.46 6.64 8.66
N THR A 79 18.23 6.43 7.38
CA THR A 79 17.62 7.39 6.44
C THR A 79 16.24 6.90 6.00
N TYR A 80 15.45 7.78 5.41
CA TYR A 80 14.17 7.44 4.80
C TYR A 80 14.36 7.28 3.28
N GLU A 81 13.68 6.29 2.71
CA GLU A 81 13.52 6.09 1.26
C GLU A 81 12.10 5.61 1.02
N LEU A 82 11.33 6.41 0.29
CA LEU A 82 9.92 6.18 0.07
C LEU A 82 9.67 5.85 -1.40
N ASP A 83 8.61 5.06 -1.63
CA ASP A 83 8.18 4.63 -2.94
C ASP A 83 6.68 4.87 -3.07
N ALA A 84 6.19 5.26 -4.26
CA ALA A 84 4.76 5.35 -4.55
C ALA A 84 4.48 5.10 -6.02
N SER A 85 3.28 4.64 -6.33
CA SER A 85 2.76 4.52 -7.68
C SER A 85 1.26 4.77 -7.74
N ILE A 86 0.79 5.13 -8.93
CA ILE A 86 -0.61 5.36 -9.25
C ILE A 86 -0.88 4.93 -10.69
N MET A 87 -2.10 4.44 -10.96
CA MET A 87 -2.50 4.02 -12.31
C MET A 87 -3.98 4.30 -12.55
N ASP A 88 -4.28 4.87 -13.74
CA ASP A 88 -5.63 5.04 -14.28
C ASP A 88 -5.98 3.83 -15.16
N GLY A 89 -6.99 3.07 -14.73
CA GLY A 89 -7.44 1.86 -15.45
C GLY A 89 -8.15 2.15 -16.77
N THR A 90 -8.57 3.37 -17.04
CA THR A 90 -9.24 3.74 -18.29
C THR A 90 -8.25 3.91 -19.43
N THR A 91 -7.16 4.60 -19.17
CA THR A 91 -6.14 5.00 -20.18
C THR A 91 -4.89 4.14 -20.11
N LEU A 92 -4.71 3.38 -19.03
CA LEU A 92 -3.48 2.69 -18.65
C LEU A 92 -2.32 3.66 -18.36
N ALA A 93 -2.60 4.96 -18.20
CA ALA A 93 -1.61 5.91 -17.75
C ALA A 93 -1.17 5.57 -16.33
N ALA A 94 0.12 5.61 -16.08
CA ALA A 94 0.70 5.28 -14.79
C ALA A 94 1.88 6.21 -14.47
N GLY A 95 2.10 6.42 -13.18
CA GLY A 95 3.25 7.15 -12.69
C GLY A 95 3.78 6.55 -11.40
N ALA A 96 5.08 6.62 -11.21
CA ALA A 96 5.73 6.10 -10.02
C ALA A 96 6.98 6.91 -9.64
N VAL A 97 7.28 6.93 -8.35
CA VAL A 97 8.54 7.44 -7.80
C VAL A 97 9.12 6.41 -6.82
N THR A 98 10.45 6.31 -6.79
CA THR A 98 11.14 5.38 -5.89
C THR A 98 12.39 5.98 -5.28
N CYS A 99 12.76 5.49 -4.08
CA CYS A 99 13.93 5.93 -3.32
C CYS A 99 13.95 7.45 -3.05
N VAL A 100 12.78 8.10 -2.95
CA VAL A 100 12.69 9.52 -2.63
C VAL A 100 12.83 9.76 -1.13
N LYS A 101 13.46 10.88 -0.74
CA LYS A 101 13.85 11.18 0.65
C LYS A 101 13.24 12.46 1.21
N ARG A 102 12.73 13.32 0.32
CA ARG A 102 12.29 14.67 0.69
C ARG A 102 10.85 15.01 0.28
N LEU A 103 10.14 14.11 -0.39
CA LEU A 103 8.77 14.40 -0.82
C LEU A 103 7.79 14.22 0.34
N ARG A 104 7.03 15.27 0.65
CA ARG A 104 5.98 15.20 1.68
C ARG A 104 4.98 14.10 1.39
N ASN A 105 4.46 14.06 0.16
CA ASN A 105 3.50 13.09 -0.31
C ASN A 105 3.99 12.43 -1.62
N PRO A 106 4.70 11.30 -1.55
CA PRO A 106 5.17 10.57 -2.73
C PRO A 106 4.08 10.22 -3.75
N VAL A 107 2.83 9.96 -3.31
CA VAL A 107 1.72 9.68 -4.22
C VAL A 107 1.37 10.85 -5.13
N LEU A 108 1.52 12.10 -4.65
CA LEU A 108 1.30 13.29 -5.49
C LEU A 108 2.40 13.40 -6.56
N ALA A 109 3.63 13.05 -6.22
CA ALA A 109 4.72 13.01 -7.20
C ALA A 109 4.50 11.89 -8.24
N ALA A 110 4.07 10.71 -7.82
CA ALA A 110 3.69 9.64 -8.73
C ALA A 110 2.57 10.09 -9.69
N ARG A 111 1.55 10.80 -9.18
CA ARG A 111 0.49 11.37 -10.01
C ARG A 111 1.04 12.44 -10.97
N ALA A 112 1.91 13.32 -10.52
CA ALA A 112 2.54 14.33 -11.39
C ALA A 112 3.38 13.69 -12.51
N VAL A 113 4.09 12.58 -12.22
CA VAL A 113 4.80 11.80 -13.24
C VAL A 113 3.84 11.30 -14.30
N MET A 114 2.69 10.74 -13.92
CA MET A 114 1.68 10.25 -14.85
C MET A 114 1.06 11.37 -15.71
N GLU A 115 0.81 12.54 -15.11
CA GLU A 115 0.05 13.62 -15.78
C GLU A 115 0.93 14.60 -16.57
N HIS A 116 2.20 14.78 -16.17
CA HIS A 116 3.06 15.87 -16.66
C HIS A 116 4.41 15.39 -17.20
N SER A 117 4.56 14.09 -17.46
CA SER A 117 5.79 13.48 -17.97
C SER A 117 5.47 12.48 -19.08
N GLU A 118 6.40 12.28 -20.00
CA GLU A 118 6.38 11.17 -20.97
C GLU A 118 6.96 9.87 -20.40
N HIS A 119 7.45 9.90 -19.16
CA HIS A 119 8.00 8.74 -18.44
C HIS A 119 6.99 8.18 -17.44
N VAL A 120 7.20 6.93 -17.02
CA VAL A 120 6.34 6.25 -16.04
C VAL A 120 6.97 6.22 -14.65
N LEU A 121 8.31 6.18 -14.57
CA LEU A 121 9.02 5.97 -13.29
C LEU A 121 10.23 6.89 -13.18
N PHE A 122 10.29 7.66 -12.10
CA PHE A 122 11.46 8.41 -11.68
C PHE A 122 12.04 7.88 -10.38
N THR A 123 13.33 8.08 -10.15
CA THR A 123 14.02 7.63 -8.95
C THR A 123 14.82 8.72 -8.27
N SER A 124 14.92 8.63 -6.94
CA SER A 124 15.85 9.39 -6.09
C SER A 124 15.79 10.90 -6.35
N GLU A 125 16.97 11.56 -6.47
CA GLU A 125 17.10 13.01 -6.68
C GLU A 125 16.44 13.50 -7.97
N GLY A 126 16.41 12.67 -9.02
CA GLY A 126 15.71 12.99 -10.26
C GLY A 126 14.19 13.09 -10.07
N ALA A 127 13.61 12.20 -9.27
CA ALA A 127 12.19 12.25 -8.92
C ALA A 127 11.88 13.49 -8.06
N GLU A 128 12.76 13.84 -7.12
CA GLU A 128 12.58 15.02 -6.26
C GLU A 128 12.68 16.32 -7.05
N ALA A 129 13.67 16.44 -7.93
CA ALA A 129 13.83 17.61 -8.80
C ALA A 129 12.62 17.80 -9.73
N PHE A 130 12.09 16.71 -10.29
CA PHE A 130 10.87 16.75 -11.09
C PHE A 130 9.68 17.22 -10.24
N ALA A 131 9.49 16.65 -9.04
CA ALA A 131 8.40 17.01 -8.15
C ALA A 131 8.47 18.50 -7.70
N GLU A 132 9.66 19.00 -7.36
CA GLU A 132 9.89 20.42 -7.05
C GLU A 132 9.52 21.33 -8.24
N ALA A 133 9.87 20.94 -9.47
CA ALA A 133 9.51 21.68 -10.68
C ALA A 133 8.00 21.69 -10.93
N GLN A 134 7.26 20.70 -10.43
CA GLN A 134 5.79 20.66 -10.44
C GLN A 134 5.16 21.39 -9.25
N GLY A 135 5.95 22.04 -8.38
CA GLY A 135 5.47 22.79 -7.23
C GLY A 135 5.08 21.93 -6.01
N LEU A 136 5.51 20.67 -5.97
CA LEU A 136 5.22 19.78 -4.85
C LEU A 136 6.15 20.07 -3.65
N GLU A 137 5.61 19.90 -2.45
CA GLU A 137 6.31 20.22 -1.20
C GLU A 137 7.40 19.20 -0.89
N CYS A 138 8.63 19.70 -0.66
CA CYS A 138 9.73 18.93 -0.10
C CYS A 138 9.89 19.23 1.40
N VAL A 139 10.22 18.19 2.16
CA VAL A 139 10.34 18.24 3.63
C VAL A 139 11.67 17.63 4.09
N GLY A 140 12.07 17.96 5.32
CA GLY A 140 13.21 17.33 5.99
C GLY A 140 12.84 15.99 6.63
N PRO A 141 13.85 15.21 7.07
CA PRO A 141 13.66 13.90 7.67
C PRO A 141 12.79 13.91 8.93
N ASP A 142 12.73 15.03 9.66
CA ASP A 142 11.91 15.17 10.86
C ASP A 142 10.41 15.05 10.59
N HIS A 143 9.97 15.33 9.35
CA HIS A 143 8.57 15.15 8.95
C HIS A 143 8.13 13.70 9.04
N TYR A 144 9.00 12.76 8.68
CA TYR A 144 8.69 11.32 8.64
C TYR A 144 8.83 10.64 10.01
N TYR A 145 9.57 11.30 10.92
CA TYR A 145 9.95 10.73 12.21
C TYR A 145 8.73 10.42 13.08
N THR A 146 8.74 9.24 13.69
CA THR A 146 7.93 8.90 14.86
C THR A 146 8.79 8.14 15.88
N ALA A 147 8.55 8.37 17.17
CA ALA A 147 9.29 7.67 18.23
C ALA A 147 9.12 6.13 18.14
N ALA A 148 7.92 5.66 17.74
CA ALA A 148 7.63 4.25 17.57
C ALA A 148 8.50 3.62 16.46
N ARG A 149 8.60 4.27 15.27
CA ARG A 149 9.42 3.78 14.15
C ARG A 149 10.92 3.81 14.46
N TYR A 150 11.35 4.84 15.17
CA TYR A 150 12.74 4.93 15.60
C TYR A 150 13.10 3.82 16.60
N ALA A 151 12.25 3.54 17.59
CA ALA A 151 12.44 2.44 18.52
C ALA A 151 12.42 1.07 17.81
N GLN A 152 11.50 0.86 16.86
CA GLN A 152 11.46 -0.34 16.00
C GLN A 152 12.78 -0.53 15.24
N TRP A 153 13.30 0.52 14.62
CA TRP A 153 14.57 0.48 13.92
C TRP A 153 15.76 0.17 14.84
N GLN A 154 15.80 0.75 16.05
CA GLN A 154 16.84 0.45 17.02
C GLN A 154 16.86 -1.04 17.42
N ARG A 155 15.68 -1.63 17.68
CA ARG A 155 15.55 -3.07 17.96
C ARG A 155 16.02 -3.91 16.78
N ALA A 156 15.61 -3.60 15.57
CA ALA A 156 16.04 -4.31 14.37
C ALA A 156 17.56 -4.26 14.15
N ARG A 157 18.24 -3.17 14.54
CA ARG A 157 19.69 -3.04 14.50
C ARG A 157 20.41 -3.86 15.58
N GLN A 158 19.85 -3.93 16.78
CA GLN A 158 20.42 -4.71 17.89
C GLN A 158 20.34 -6.21 17.61
N ASN A 159 19.30 -6.65 16.94
CA ASN A 159 19.16 -8.03 16.48
C ASN A 159 19.98 -8.32 15.20
N ALA A 160 20.99 -7.52 14.91
CA ALA A 160 21.74 -7.44 13.66
C ALA A 160 22.75 -8.56 13.42
N GLY A 161 22.32 -9.73 13.30
CA GLY A 161 22.83 -10.76 12.40
C GLY A 161 21.75 -11.10 11.38
N MET A 162 20.58 -10.53 11.56
CA MET A 162 19.39 -10.77 10.76
C MET A 162 19.07 -9.50 9.95
N ALA A 163 19.58 -9.45 8.71
CA ALA A 163 18.99 -8.65 7.65
C ALA A 163 17.66 -9.30 7.34
N LEU A 164 16.67 -9.06 8.20
CA LEU A 164 15.40 -9.71 8.11
C LEU A 164 14.53 -8.87 7.20
N LEU A 165 14.08 -9.53 6.20
CA LEU A 165 12.67 -9.57 5.92
C LEU A 165 11.96 -9.42 7.25
N ASP A 166 11.22 -8.38 7.45
CA ASP A 166 10.77 -7.89 8.74
C ASP A 166 10.00 -8.94 9.58
N HIS A 167 9.83 -10.19 9.12
CA HIS A 167 9.09 -11.22 9.80
C HIS A 167 9.33 -12.68 9.49
N ASP A 168 9.62 -13.02 8.22
CA ASP A 168 9.39 -14.40 7.82
C ASP A 168 10.63 -15.28 7.89
N ALA A 169 11.83 -14.70 7.71
CA ALA A 169 13.07 -15.46 7.79
C ALA A 169 13.38 -15.90 9.22
N ALA A 170 12.95 -15.13 10.25
CA ALA A 170 13.11 -15.57 11.65
C ALA A 170 12.18 -16.73 12.00
N THR A 171 10.97 -16.72 11.47
CA THR A 171 10.00 -17.81 11.68
C THR A 171 10.40 -19.08 10.94
N LEU A 172 11.05 -18.95 9.77
CA LEU A 172 11.54 -20.09 8.99
C LEU A 172 12.84 -20.71 9.54
N LEU A 173 13.71 -19.90 10.16
CA LEU A 173 14.99 -20.36 10.73
C LEU A 173 14.88 -20.81 12.19
N ALA A 174 13.83 -20.45 12.89
CA ALA A 174 13.61 -20.74 14.31
C ALA A 174 12.34 -21.56 14.51
N LYS A 175 12.39 -22.85 14.21
CA LYS A 175 11.34 -23.80 14.65
C LYS A 175 11.17 -23.88 16.18
N ASP A 176 12.06 -23.23 16.94
CA ASP A 176 12.10 -23.26 18.41
C ASP A 176 12.33 -21.88 19.06
N ALA A 177 12.03 -20.75 18.40
CA ALA A 177 12.32 -19.41 18.91
C ALA A 177 11.10 -18.65 19.41
N GLU A 178 11.38 -17.75 20.36
CA GLU A 178 10.45 -16.91 21.13
C GLU A 178 9.36 -16.16 20.33
N PRO A 179 8.30 -15.65 20.99
CA PRO A 179 7.16 -15.03 20.33
C PRO A 179 7.58 -13.91 19.37
N ILE A 180 7.03 -13.94 18.16
CA ILE A 180 7.22 -12.96 17.10
C ILE A 180 7.02 -11.55 17.67
N ASP A 181 7.99 -10.65 17.43
CA ASP A 181 7.93 -9.25 17.84
C ASP A 181 6.62 -8.60 17.32
N PRO A 182 5.71 -8.14 18.21
CA PRO A 182 4.43 -7.54 17.82
C PRO A 182 4.60 -6.24 17.02
N ASP A 183 5.79 -5.62 17.05
CA ASP A 183 6.08 -4.40 16.28
C ASP A 183 6.41 -4.64 14.81
N SER A 184 6.41 -5.87 14.43
CA SER A 184 6.80 -6.30 13.11
C SER A 184 5.61 -6.26 12.13
N LYS A 185 5.33 -5.11 11.52
CA LYS A 185 4.20 -4.86 10.62
C LYS A 185 4.70 -4.52 9.21
N PHE A 186 4.16 -5.19 8.20
CA PHE A 186 4.24 -4.70 6.83
C PHE A 186 3.36 -3.46 6.72
N GLY A 187 3.92 -2.35 6.26
CA GLY A 187 3.25 -1.08 6.42
C GLY A 187 2.86 -0.38 5.14
N THR A 188 2.99 -1.00 3.96
CA THR A 188 2.55 -0.41 2.68
C THR A 188 1.09 0.01 2.76
N VAL A 189 0.78 1.21 2.31
CA VAL A 189 -0.59 1.72 2.24
C VAL A 189 -1.07 1.78 0.80
N GLY A 190 -2.39 1.72 0.59
CA GLY A 190 -2.92 1.86 -0.74
C GLY A 190 -4.43 2.02 -0.79
N ALA A 191 -4.90 2.40 -1.96
CA ALA A 191 -6.30 2.59 -2.26
C ALA A 191 -6.63 2.13 -3.68
N VAL A 192 -7.85 1.62 -3.84
CA VAL A 192 -8.45 1.31 -5.15
C VAL A 192 -9.88 1.86 -5.17
N ALA A 193 -10.33 2.35 -6.33
CA ALA A 193 -11.67 2.89 -6.45
C ALA A 193 -12.30 2.56 -7.81
N CYS A 194 -13.65 2.49 -7.79
CA CYS A 194 -14.51 2.50 -8.97
C CYS A 194 -15.47 3.69 -8.85
N ASP A 195 -15.51 4.58 -9.82
CA ASP A 195 -16.41 5.73 -9.83
C ASP A 195 -17.78 5.42 -10.44
N ALA A 196 -18.68 6.42 -10.46
CA ALA A 196 -20.04 6.29 -10.99
C ALA A 196 -20.08 5.93 -12.49
N GLN A 197 -19.00 6.18 -13.23
CA GLN A 197 -18.85 5.82 -14.64
C GLN A 197 -18.22 4.44 -14.85
N GLY A 198 -17.87 3.74 -13.77
CA GLY A 198 -17.17 2.44 -13.84
C GLY A 198 -15.70 2.55 -14.15
N ARG A 199 -15.10 3.75 -14.05
CA ARG A 199 -13.66 3.94 -14.22
C ARG A 199 -12.94 3.49 -12.96
N LEU A 200 -11.82 2.83 -13.15
CA LEU A 200 -11.02 2.22 -12.09
C LEU A 200 -9.69 2.96 -11.92
N ALA A 201 -9.21 3.04 -10.68
CA ALA A 201 -7.89 3.55 -10.37
C ALA A 201 -7.30 2.85 -9.14
N ALA A 202 -5.97 2.75 -9.09
CA ALA A 202 -5.21 2.23 -7.96
C ALA A 202 -4.06 3.17 -7.60
N ALA A 203 -3.73 3.26 -6.32
CA ALA A 203 -2.53 3.95 -5.83
C ALA A 203 -1.96 3.20 -4.62
N THR A 204 -0.64 3.20 -4.51
CA THR A 204 0.10 2.51 -3.44
C THR A 204 1.29 3.35 -3.01
N SER A 205 1.61 3.40 -1.71
CA SER A 205 2.74 4.15 -1.14
C SER A 205 3.37 3.43 0.05
N THR A 206 4.70 3.60 0.26
CA THR A 206 5.41 2.91 1.33
C THR A 206 6.73 3.57 1.72
N GLY A 207 7.15 3.37 2.99
CA GLY A 207 8.53 3.52 3.43
C GLY A 207 9.39 2.26 3.22
N GLY A 208 8.80 1.17 2.71
CA GLY A 208 9.48 -0.12 2.53
C GLY A 208 9.55 -0.97 3.81
N LEU A 209 10.62 -1.73 3.98
CA LEU A 209 10.86 -2.60 5.13
C LEU A 209 11.77 -1.93 6.17
N THR A 210 11.50 -2.16 7.46
CA THR A 210 12.36 -1.70 8.54
C THR A 210 13.78 -2.25 8.37
N ASN A 211 14.78 -1.38 8.52
CA ASN A 211 16.18 -1.75 8.36
C ASN A 211 16.56 -2.27 6.96
N LYS A 212 15.78 -1.94 5.93
CA LYS A 212 16.09 -2.28 4.53
C LYS A 212 17.45 -1.74 4.11
N GLN A 213 18.09 -2.37 3.17
CA GLN A 213 19.31 -1.81 2.55
C GLN A 213 18.95 -0.52 1.80
N VAL A 214 19.86 0.45 1.82
CA VAL A 214 19.75 1.67 1.01
C VAL A 214 19.62 1.27 -0.47
N GLY A 215 18.63 1.83 -1.15
CA GLY A 215 18.34 1.51 -2.56
C GLY A 215 17.48 0.25 -2.75
N ARG A 216 17.00 -0.41 -1.69
CA ARG A 216 16.04 -1.52 -1.83
C ARG A 216 14.67 -0.99 -2.22
N VAL A 217 14.15 -1.46 -3.32
CA VAL A 217 12.81 -1.18 -3.86
C VAL A 217 11.94 -2.43 -3.71
N GLY A 218 10.72 -2.26 -3.19
CA GLY A 218 9.70 -3.30 -3.11
C GLY A 218 8.76 -3.30 -4.32
N ASP A 219 7.62 -3.94 -4.15
CA ASP A 219 6.57 -4.04 -5.18
C ASP A 219 5.83 -2.72 -5.43
N THR A 220 5.75 -1.85 -4.43
CA THR A 220 4.94 -0.62 -4.44
C THR A 220 5.11 0.25 -5.69
N PRO A 221 6.34 0.64 -6.15
CA PRO A 221 6.48 1.51 -7.32
C PRO A 221 6.45 0.75 -8.65
N LEU A 222 6.34 -0.57 -8.62
CA LEU A 222 6.38 -1.43 -9.80
C LEU A 222 4.95 -1.72 -10.27
N ILE A 223 4.55 -1.04 -11.36
CA ILE A 223 3.26 -1.27 -12.00
C ILE A 223 3.11 -2.74 -12.40
N GLY A 224 2.02 -3.35 -11.94
CA GLY A 224 1.75 -4.77 -12.11
C GLY A 224 2.15 -5.64 -10.92
N ALA A 225 3.10 -5.19 -10.08
CA ALA A 225 3.50 -5.92 -8.87
C ALA A 225 2.71 -5.47 -7.63
N GLY A 226 2.87 -4.22 -7.21
CA GLY A 226 2.23 -3.65 -6.02
C GLY A 226 1.00 -2.79 -6.32
N CYS A 227 0.89 -2.27 -7.53
CA CYS A 227 -0.19 -1.40 -7.98
C CYS A 227 -0.54 -1.71 -9.43
N TYR A 228 -1.82 -1.89 -9.74
CA TYR A 228 -2.29 -2.05 -11.11
C TYR A 228 -3.75 -1.63 -11.25
N ALA A 229 -4.09 -1.02 -12.37
CA ALA A 229 -5.47 -0.78 -12.75
C ALA A 229 -5.64 -0.89 -14.26
N ASP A 230 -6.71 -1.56 -14.69
CA ASP A 230 -7.20 -1.56 -16.06
C ASP A 230 -8.73 -1.43 -16.06
N ARG A 231 -9.38 -1.71 -17.18
CA ARG A 231 -10.85 -1.67 -17.27
C ARG A 231 -11.54 -2.81 -16.54
N THR A 232 -10.79 -3.81 -16.09
CA THR A 232 -11.30 -5.03 -15.46
C THR A 232 -11.24 -4.95 -13.94
N ALA A 233 -10.08 -4.53 -13.42
CA ALA A 233 -9.83 -4.45 -11.98
C ALA A 233 -8.85 -3.33 -11.63
N ALA A 234 -8.94 -2.83 -10.39
CA ALA A 234 -7.93 -2.02 -9.72
C ALA A 234 -7.44 -2.78 -8.49
N VAL A 235 -6.12 -2.88 -8.29
CA VAL A 235 -5.47 -3.69 -7.27
C VAL A 235 -4.35 -2.91 -6.60
N SER A 236 -4.30 -2.93 -5.26
CA SER A 236 -3.19 -2.42 -4.45
C SER A 236 -2.76 -3.47 -3.44
N CYS A 237 -1.46 -3.75 -3.38
CA CYS A 237 -0.87 -4.84 -2.63
C CYS A 237 -0.07 -4.37 -1.42
N THR A 238 0.07 -5.24 -0.42
CA THR A 238 0.91 -5.05 0.76
C THR A 238 1.45 -6.38 1.25
N GLY A 239 2.75 -6.45 1.57
CA GLY A 239 3.36 -7.70 2.06
C GLY A 239 4.86 -7.80 1.79
N THR A 240 5.32 -9.03 1.58
CA THR A 240 6.71 -9.36 1.23
C THR A 240 6.98 -8.93 -0.21
N GLY A 241 7.40 -7.70 -0.41
CA GLY A 241 7.49 -7.05 -1.73
C GLY A 241 8.18 -7.86 -2.80
N GLU A 242 9.27 -8.56 -2.46
CA GLU A 242 10.04 -9.43 -3.35
C GLU A 242 9.17 -10.55 -3.97
N MET A 243 8.24 -11.10 -3.18
CA MET A 243 7.35 -12.18 -3.66
C MET A 243 6.23 -11.62 -4.53
N PHE A 244 5.72 -10.44 -4.21
CA PHE A 244 4.75 -9.73 -5.05
C PHE A 244 5.36 -9.32 -6.40
N ILE A 245 6.63 -8.89 -6.41
CA ILE A 245 7.39 -8.63 -7.66
C ILE A 245 7.51 -9.91 -8.50
N ARG A 246 7.98 -10.99 -7.90
CA ARG A 246 8.20 -12.29 -8.59
C ARG A 246 6.91 -12.88 -9.15
N ALA A 247 5.77 -12.66 -8.45
CA ALA A 247 4.46 -13.10 -8.88
C ALA A 247 3.77 -12.15 -9.84
N VAL A 248 4.26 -10.90 -10.00
CA VAL A 248 3.56 -9.79 -10.70
C VAL A 248 2.13 -9.69 -10.18
N ALA A 249 1.97 -9.66 -8.85
CA ALA A 249 0.75 -10.06 -8.16
C ALA A 249 -0.48 -9.20 -8.50
N ALA A 250 -0.33 -7.88 -8.61
CA ALA A 250 -1.45 -6.99 -8.93
C ALA A 250 -1.98 -7.23 -10.36
N TYR A 251 -1.08 -7.37 -11.34
CA TYR A 251 -1.46 -7.67 -12.73
C TYR A 251 -2.05 -9.07 -12.88
N ASP A 252 -1.54 -10.05 -12.14
CA ASP A 252 -2.03 -11.44 -12.23
C ASP A 252 -3.52 -11.55 -11.85
N VAL A 253 -4.00 -10.73 -10.89
CA VAL A 253 -5.45 -10.64 -10.58
C VAL A 253 -6.23 -10.20 -11.83
N ALA A 254 -5.85 -9.07 -12.43
CA ALA A 254 -6.51 -8.54 -13.62
C ALA A 254 -6.42 -9.50 -14.81
N ALA A 255 -5.26 -10.13 -15.01
CA ALA A 255 -5.03 -11.11 -16.07
C ALA A 255 -5.93 -12.36 -15.94
N GLN A 256 -6.10 -12.88 -14.71
CA GLN A 256 -7.02 -14.01 -14.48
C GLN A 256 -8.47 -13.64 -14.76
N MET A 257 -8.90 -12.42 -14.44
CA MET A 257 -10.23 -11.94 -14.78
C MET A 257 -10.39 -11.76 -16.29
N ALA A 258 -9.44 -11.10 -16.94
CA ALA A 258 -9.50 -10.78 -18.38
C ALA A 258 -9.36 -12.02 -19.28
N TYR A 259 -8.44 -12.95 -18.97
CA TYR A 259 -8.10 -14.06 -19.84
C TYR A 259 -8.73 -15.39 -19.44
N ALA A 260 -8.99 -15.60 -18.14
CA ALA A 260 -9.61 -16.83 -17.64
C ALA A 260 -11.07 -16.65 -17.20
N GLY A 261 -11.62 -15.42 -17.27
CA GLY A 261 -13.02 -15.12 -16.93
C GLY A 261 -13.34 -15.33 -15.45
N LYS A 262 -12.34 -15.32 -14.56
CA LYS A 262 -12.57 -15.52 -13.14
C LYS A 262 -13.25 -14.30 -12.52
N PRO A 263 -14.18 -14.50 -11.57
CA PRO A 263 -14.68 -13.39 -10.76
C PRO A 263 -13.56 -12.81 -9.87
N LEU A 264 -13.68 -11.52 -9.51
CA LEU A 264 -12.69 -10.77 -8.73
C LEU A 264 -12.23 -11.52 -7.47
N ALA A 265 -13.18 -11.99 -6.65
CA ALA A 265 -12.85 -12.67 -5.40
C ALA A 265 -12.00 -13.92 -5.62
N GLU A 266 -12.33 -14.74 -6.62
CA GLU A 266 -11.59 -15.96 -6.96
C GLU A 266 -10.18 -15.65 -7.48
N ALA A 267 -10.03 -14.64 -8.34
CA ALA A 267 -8.74 -14.21 -8.85
C ALA A 267 -7.83 -13.68 -7.72
N CYS A 268 -8.39 -12.87 -6.83
CA CYS A 268 -7.67 -12.33 -5.67
C CYS A 268 -7.25 -13.44 -4.69
N ASP A 269 -8.15 -14.36 -4.36
CA ASP A 269 -7.85 -15.51 -3.48
C ASP A 269 -6.79 -16.42 -4.09
N ASP A 270 -6.85 -16.66 -5.40
CA ASP A 270 -5.86 -17.47 -6.09
C ASP A 270 -4.44 -16.87 -5.98
N VAL A 271 -4.31 -15.57 -6.16
CA VAL A 271 -3.03 -14.88 -6.01
C VAL A 271 -2.55 -14.94 -4.57
N VAL A 272 -3.38 -14.53 -3.60
CA VAL A 272 -2.95 -14.34 -2.21
C VAL A 272 -2.82 -15.66 -1.45
N MET A 273 -3.79 -16.58 -1.61
CA MET A 273 -3.90 -17.80 -0.80
C MET A 273 -3.22 -19.01 -1.43
N ARG A 274 -2.91 -18.97 -2.74
CA ARG A 274 -2.22 -20.08 -3.42
C ARG A 274 -0.87 -19.68 -4.00
N LYS A 275 -0.83 -18.73 -4.95
CA LYS A 275 0.41 -18.41 -5.67
C LYS A 275 1.47 -17.80 -4.76
N LEU A 276 1.10 -16.79 -3.95
CA LEU A 276 2.05 -16.19 -3.01
C LEU A 276 2.47 -17.19 -1.93
N VAL A 277 1.55 -17.96 -1.36
CA VAL A 277 1.89 -19.00 -0.36
C VAL A 277 2.86 -20.05 -0.92
N ALA A 278 2.70 -20.43 -2.18
CA ALA A 278 3.58 -21.42 -2.84
C ALA A 278 5.05 -20.94 -2.97
N ILE A 279 5.29 -19.64 -2.88
CA ILE A 279 6.62 -19.03 -2.92
C ILE A 279 6.97 -18.34 -1.57
N GLU A 280 6.29 -18.73 -0.49
CA GLU A 280 6.48 -18.22 0.87
C GLU A 280 6.18 -16.70 1.00
N GLY A 281 5.37 -16.14 0.09
CA GLY A 281 4.93 -14.77 0.13
C GLY A 281 3.82 -14.54 1.15
N ARG A 282 3.99 -13.53 2.00
CA ARG A 282 3.02 -13.12 3.01
C ARG A 282 2.53 -11.72 2.74
N GLY A 283 1.23 -11.50 2.97
CA GLY A 283 0.61 -10.19 2.79
C GLY A 283 -0.85 -10.30 2.37
N GLY A 284 -1.32 -9.29 1.66
CA GLY A 284 -2.67 -9.20 1.14
C GLY A 284 -2.79 -8.12 0.07
N LEU A 285 -3.99 -7.92 -0.38
CA LEU A 285 -4.32 -6.87 -1.34
C LEU A 285 -5.74 -6.34 -1.10
N VAL A 286 -6.02 -5.17 -1.64
CA VAL A 286 -7.37 -4.68 -1.84
C VAL A 286 -7.63 -4.55 -3.34
N ALA A 287 -8.81 -4.96 -3.78
CA ALA A 287 -9.18 -4.89 -5.19
C ALA A 287 -10.65 -4.54 -5.37
N VAL A 288 -10.95 -3.81 -6.46
CA VAL A 288 -12.31 -3.53 -6.93
C VAL A 288 -12.41 -3.78 -8.42
N ASP A 289 -13.59 -4.15 -8.92
CA ASP A 289 -13.88 -4.28 -10.34
C ASP A 289 -14.83 -3.18 -10.86
N ALA A 290 -15.03 -3.13 -12.16
CA ALA A 290 -15.90 -2.15 -12.83
C ALA A 290 -17.40 -2.31 -12.48
N HIS A 291 -17.79 -3.39 -11.80
CA HIS A 291 -19.16 -3.62 -11.31
C HIS A 291 -19.34 -3.16 -9.85
N GLY A 292 -18.25 -2.72 -9.21
CA GLY A 292 -18.26 -2.31 -7.81
C GLY A 292 -18.14 -3.49 -6.84
N ASN A 293 -17.71 -4.67 -7.28
CA ASN A 293 -17.33 -5.74 -6.36
C ASN A 293 -16.01 -5.39 -5.68
N VAL A 294 -15.84 -5.84 -4.42
CA VAL A 294 -14.66 -5.60 -3.61
C VAL A 294 -14.11 -6.92 -3.06
N ALA A 295 -12.79 -7.07 -3.07
CA ALA A 295 -12.09 -8.18 -2.46
C ALA A 295 -10.91 -7.67 -1.62
N LEU A 296 -10.72 -8.24 -0.41
CA LEU A 296 -9.73 -7.80 0.58
C LEU A 296 -8.99 -9.01 1.19
N PRO A 297 -8.49 -9.99 0.39
CA PRO A 297 -7.86 -11.19 0.92
C PRO A 297 -6.46 -10.90 1.49
N PHE A 298 -6.09 -11.67 2.50
CA PHE A 298 -4.75 -11.65 3.09
C PHE A 298 -4.43 -13.01 3.74
N ASN A 299 -3.16 -13.39 3.75
CA ASN A 299 -2.68 -14.65 4.32
C ASN A 299 -1.86 -14.48 5.60
N THR A 300 -1.84 -13.26 6.17
CA THR A 300 -1.21 -12.91 7.44
C THR A 300 -2.21 -12.99 8.62
N GLU A 301 -1.78 -12.65 9.83
CA GLU A 301 -2.60 -12.64 11.05
C GLU A 301 -3.62 -11.49 11.04
N GLY A 302 -3.29 -10.38 10.38
CA GLY A 302 -4.17 -9.23 10.23
C GLY A 302 -3.79 -8.36 9.04
N MET A 303 -4.73 -7.49 8.64
CA MET A 303 -4.54 -6.43 7.66
C MET A 303 -5.43 -5.25 8.02
N TYR A 304 -4.85 -4.07 8.17
CA TYR A 304 -5.61 -2.83 8.28
C TYR A 304 -6.30 -2.58 6.94
N ARG A 305 -7.62 -2.60 6.89
CA ARG A 305 -8.37 -2.51 5.65
C ARG A 305 -9.79 -2.00 5.85
N GLY A 306 -10.37 -1.51 4.78
CA GLY A 306 -11.76 -1.13 4.78
C GLY A 306 -12.23 -0.73 3.39
N PHE A 307 -13.53 -0.53 3.27
CA PHE A 307 -14.16 0.00 2.06
C PHE A 307 -15.37 0.87 2.40
N ALA A 308 -15.74 1.74 1.48
CA ALA A 308 -16.95 2.53 1.54
C ALA A 308 -17.66 2.48 0.18
N ARG A 309 -18.98 2.22 0.19
CA ARG A 309 -19.79 2.03 -1.00
C ARG A 309 -20.95 3.03 -1.04
N GLY A 310 -21.08 3.76 -2.14
CA GLY A 310 -22.17 4.72 -2.33
C GLY A 310 -22.29 5.69 -1.15
N ALA A 311 -23.43 5.69 -0.47
CA ALA A 311 -23.70 6.49 0.74
C ALA A 311 -23.69 5.65 2.03
N GLU A 312 -23.28 4.37 1.97
CA GLU A 312 -23.22 3.50 3.14
C GLU A 312 -22.09 3.92 4.08
N ALA A 313 -22.23 3.63 5.37
CA ALA A 313 -21.15 3.85 6.33
C ALA A 313 -19.92 2.99 5.97
N PRO A 314 -18.70 3.50 6.14
CA PRO A 314 -17.51 2.72 5.91
C PRO A 314 -17.44 1.43 6.74
N VAL A 315 -16.90 0.38 6.15
CA VAL A 315 -16.62 -0.89 6.82
C VAL A 315 -15.13 -1.02 7.04
N VAL A 316 -14.70 -1.04 8.31
CA VAL A 316 -13.29 -1.13 8.71
C VAL A 316 -13.03 -2.43 9.45
N SER A 317 -11.95 -3.13 9.05
CA SER A 317 -11.51 -4.38 9.65
C SER A 317 -9.98 -4.40 9.86
N ILE A 318 -9.52 -5.11 10.89
CA ILE A 318 -8.09 -5.25 11.22
C ILE A 318 -7.71 -6.73 11.25
N TYR A 319 -8.44 -7.53 11.98
CA TYR A 319 -8.17 -8.95 12.21
C TYR A 319 -8.94 -9.84 11.22
N ARG A 320 -8.63 -11.14 11.24
CA ARG A 320 -9.44 -12.20 10.60
C ARG A 320 -10.80 -12.34 11.26
#